data_6ea7c75b9c44762961979bc66052203d
#
_entry.id   6ea7c75b9c44762961979bc66052203d
#
_cell.length_a   1.000
_cell.length_b   1.000
_cell.length_c   1.000
_cell.angle_alpha   90.00
_cell.angle_beta   90.00
_cell.angle_gamma   90.00
#
_symmetry.space_group_name_H-M   'P 1'
#
loop_
_entity.id
_entity.type
_entity.pdbx_description
1 polymer ?
#
loop_
_entity_poly.entity_id
_entity_poly.type
_entity_poly.pdbx_seq_one_letter_code
_entity_poly.pdbx_strand_id
1 'polypeptide(L)'
;EMQRSLVGSEMCIRDSISVVVLIVVSVLCNVQGTMFMKNLIDEYITPFLLSDNPNFTPLAHAIARVAAFYALGVLATFGYNRLMVNVTQGTLRNLRNDLFSHMEKLPVKYFDTHAHGDIMSVYTNDIDTLRQMISQSMPQLLNSGITIISVFVSMLILSIPLTVVTMIMVGIMVFCSKKSAGQSGAYFAKQQNCLLYTSDDADDLIG
;
A
#
# COMPACT_ATOMS: atom_id res chain seq x y z
N GLU A 1 -1.14 6.22 34.99
CA GLU A 1 -0.61 5.50 33.78
C GLU A 1 -1.73 4.97 32.88
N MET A 2 -2.79 4.41 33.45
CA MET A 2 -3.95 3.87 32.70
C MET A 2 -4.71 4.94 31.86
N GLN A 3 -4.84 6.16 32.33
CA GLN A 3 -5.47 7.26 31.57
C GLN A 3 -4.62 7.76 30.40
N ARG A 4 -3.28 7.72 30.48
CA ARG A 4 -2.39 8.06 29.35
C ARG A 4 -2.45 7.04 28.21
N SER A 5 -2.63 5.75 28.53
CA SER A 5 -2.77 4.69 27.53
C SER A 5 -4.12 4.78 26.80
N LEU A 6 -5.21 5.13 27.50
CA LEU A 6 -6.54 5.31 26.92
C LEU A 6 -6.62 6.52 25.97
N VAL A 7 -6.07 7.65 26.36
CA VAL A 7 -6.03 8.87 25.50
C VAL A 7 -5.16 8.63 24.26
N GLY A 8 -4.06 7.90 24.40
CA GLY A 8 -3.21 7.51 23.27
C GLY A 8 -3.91 6.53 22.31
N SER A 9 -4.71 5.61 22.85
CA SER A 9 -5.46 4.64 22.03
C SER A 9 -6.65 5.27 21.30
N GLU A 10 -7.38 6.19 21.92
CA GLU A 10 -8.49 6.91 21.28
C GLU A 10 -8.02 7.85 20.16
N MET A 11 -6.89 8.55 20.35
CA MET A 11 -6.28 9.35 19.30
C MET A 11 -5.82 8.48 18.13
N CYS A 12 -5.22 7.34 18.40
CA CYS A 12 -4.77 6.40 17.37
C CYS A 12 -5.95 5.79 16.57
N ILE A 13 -7.06 5.47 17.23
CA ILE A 13 -8.27 4.94 16.56
C ILE A 13 -8.90 5.99 15.66
N ARG A 14 -9.05 7.23 16.15
CA ARG A 14 -9.61 8.33 15.37
C ARG A 14 -8.77 8.67 14.15
N ASP A 15 -7.46 8.67 14.30
CA ASP A 15 -6.53 8.92 13.21
C ASP A 15 -6.54 7.77 12.19
N SER A 16 -6.64 6.52 12.63
CA SER A 16 -6.77 5.35 11.76
C SER A 16 -8.07 5.37 10.95
N ILE A 17 -9.20 5.73 11.56
CA ILE A 17 -10.48 5.90 10.85
C ILE A 17 -10.36 7.03 9.81
N SER A 18 -9.73 8.15 10.17
CA SER A 18 -9.52 9.28 9.25
C SER A 18 -8.66 8.87 8.05
N VAL A 19 -7.64 8.06 8.25
CA VAL A 19 -6.81 7.49 7.17
C VAL A 19 -7.64 6.64 6.22
N VAL A 20 -8.47 5.73 6.75
CA VAL A 20 -9.35 4.87 5.93
C VAL A 20 -10.34 5.72 5.11
N VAL A 21 -10.97 6.71 5.71
CA VAL A 21 -11.89 7.62 5.03
C VAL A 21 -11.18 8.37 3.89
N LEU A 22 -9.99 8.90 4.14
CA LEU A 22 -9.22 9.61 3.11
C LEU A 22 -8.77 8.68 1.97
N ILE A 23 -8.42 7.42 2.26
CA ILE A 23 -8.12 6.41 1.23
C ILE A 23 -9.36 6.16 0.37
N VAL A 24 -10.54 5.96 0.99
CA VAL A 24 -11.79 5.75 0.25
C VAL A 24 -12.09 6.94 -0.66
N VAL A 25 -12.00 8.16 -0.14
CA VAL A 25 -12.22 9.39 -0.93
C VAL A 25 -11.23 9.47 -2.09
N SER A 26 -9.94 9.21 -1.85
CA SER A 26 -8.91 9.23 -2.90
C SER A 26 -9.22 8.22 -4.00
N VAL A 27 -9.58 6.98 -3.65
CA VAL A 27 -9.90 5.93 -4.64
C VAL A 27 -11.15 6.29 -5.43
N LEU A 28 -12.22 6.76 -4.77
CA LEU A 28 -13.44 7.16 -5.45
C LEU A 28 -13.21 8.32 -6.42
N CYS A 29 -12.41 9.32 -6.04
CA CYS A 29 -12.04 10.42 -6.93
C CYS A 29 -11.26 9.93 -8.17
N ASN A 30 -10.34 8.99 -7.99
CA ASN A 30 -9.57 8.40 -9.10
C ASN A 30 -10.47 7.59 -10.05
N VAL A 31 -11.38 6.77 -9.51
CA VAL A 31 -12.31 5.97 -10.31
C VAL A 31 -13.29 6.87 -11.07
N GLN A 32 -13.82 7.93 -10.45
CA GLN A 32 -14.67 8.91 -11.12
C GLN A 32 -13.94 9.61 -12.28
N GLY A 33 -12.65 9.94 -12.11
CA GLY A 33 -11.83 10.49 -13.19
C GLY A 33 -11.73 9.56 -14.40
N THR A 34 -11.60 8.26 -14.15
CA THR A 34 -11.55 7.24 -15.22
C THR A 34 -12.90 7.07 -15.92
N MET A 35 -14.01 7.04 -15.16
CA MET A 35 -15.37 6.96 -15.73
C MET A 35 -15.72 8.19 -16.56
N PHE A 36 -15.23 9.35 -16.17
CA PHE A 36 -15.42 10.59 -16.91
C PHE A 36 -14.77 10.55 -18.30
N MET A 37 -13.69 9.82 -18.49
CA MET A 37 -13.06 9.68 -19.81
C MET A 37 -14.04 9.12 -20.85
N LYS A 38 -14.90 8.16 -20.45
CA LYS A 38 -15.97 7.65 -21.32
C LYS A 38 -16.96 8.77 -21.68
N ASN A 39 -17.47 9.48 -20.66
CA ASN A 39 -18.43 10.55 -20.88
C ASN A 39 -17.84 11.70 -21.73
N LEU A 40 -16.55 11.96 -21.57
CA LEU A 40 -15.84 12.96 -22.38
C LEU A 40 -15.83 12.58 -23.86
N ILE A 41 -15.57 11.31 -24.17
CA ILE A 41 -15.54 10.84 -25.55
C ILE A 41 -16.96 10.81 -26.13
N ASP A 42 -17.92 10.23 -25.42
CA ASP A 42 -19.26 9.98 -25.92
C ASP A 42 -20.12 11.26 -26.03
N GLU A 43 -20.00 12.15 -25.04
CA GLU A 43 -20.90 13.31 -24.91
C GLU A 43 -20.29 14.61 -25.43
N TYR A 44 -18.97 14.73 -25.48
CA TYR A 44 -18.29 15.94 -25.89
C TYR A 44 -17.50 15.78 -27.19
N ILE A 45 -16.69 14.74 -27.35
CA ILE A 45 -15.82 14.58 -28.51
C ILE A 45 -16.61 14.09 -29.74
N THR A 46 -17.47 13.08 -29.57
CA THR A 46 -18.22 12.50 -30.69
C THR A 46 -19.18 13.49 -31.35
N PRO A 47 -20.03 14.27 -30.61
CA PRO A 47 -20.85 15.31 -31.20
C PRO A 47 -20.06 16.46 -31.79
N PHE A 48 -18.87 16.73 -31.23
CA PHE A 48 -18.01 17.81 -31.66
C PHE A 48 -17.40 17.57 -33.07
N LEU A 49 -17.10 16.34 -33.37
CA LEU A 49 -16.62 15.93 -34.71
C LEU A 49 -17.69 15.98 -35.78
N LEU A 50 -18.98 15.98 -35.38
CA LEU A 50 -20.15 16.01 -36.27
C LEU A 50 -20.76 17.41 -36.46
N SER A 51 -20.29 18.42 -35.73
CA SER A 51 -20.86 19.76 -35.68
C SER A 51 -20.01 20.77 -36.44
N ASP A 52 -20.64 21.57 -37.33
CA ASP A 52 -19.99 22.61 -38.16
C ASP A 52 -19.56 23.85 -37.35
N ASN A 53 -20.04 24.05 -36.12
CA ASN A 53 -19.70 25.17 -35.24
C ASN A 53 -19.34 24.69 -33.83
N PRO A 54 -18.04 24.47 -33.51
CA PRO A 54 -17.59 23.95 -32.24
C PRO A 54 -17.65 24.97 -31.11
N ASN A 55 -18.56 24.76 -30.15
CA ASN A 55 -18.61 25.53 -28.88
C ASN A 55 -17.72 24.86 -27.82
N PHE A 56 -16.57 25.45 -27.50
CA PHE A 56 -15.60 24.92 -26.52
C PHE A 56 -16.00 25.10 -25.06
N THR A 57 -17.01 25.91 -24.77
CA THR A 57 -17.42 26.28 -23.41
C THR A 57 -17.87 25.05 -22.57
N PRO A 58 -18.73 24.12 -23.07
CA PRO A 58 -19.12 22.94 -22.30
C PRO A 58 -17.95 22.00 -22.03
N LEU A 59 -17.05 21.84 -22.99
CA LEU A 59 -15.84 21.03 -22.84
C LEU A 59 -14.91 21.58 -21.74
N ALA A 60 -14.71 22.90 -21.71
CA ALA A 60 -13.90 23.56 -20.68
C ALA A 60 -14.47 23.34 -19.27
N HIS A 61 -15.80 23.46 -19.10
CA HIS A 61 -16.46 23.18 -17.82
C HIS A 61 -16.34 21.71 -17.41
N ALA A 62 -16.44 20.79 -18.35
CA ALA A 62 -16.27 19.36 -18.09
C ALA A 62 -14.83 19.03 -17.64
N ILE A 63 -13.83 19.57 -18.33
CA ILE A 63 -12.42 19.41 -17.95
C ILE A 63 -12.14 20.03 -16.57
N ALA A 64 -12.65 21.23 -16.30
CA ALA A 64 -12.48 21.88 -14.99
C ALA A 64 -13.09 21.07 -13.85
N ARG A 65 -14.25 20.43 -14.07
CA ARG A 65 -14.87 19.53 -13.08
C ARG A 65 -13.97 18.33 -12.78
N VAL A 66 -13.42 17.70 -13.79
CA VAL A 66 -12.52 16.56 -13.60
C VAL A 66 -11.22 16.97 -12.93
N ALA A 67 -10.65 18.09 -13.33
CA ALA A 67 -9.46 18.65 -12.66
C ALA A 67 -9.72 18.88 -11.16
N ALA A 68 -10.90 19.34 -10.78
CA ALA A 68 -11.30 19.50 -9.38
C ALA A 68 -11.38 18.14 -8.64
N PHE A 69 -11.94 17.08 -9.27
CA PHE A 69 -11.96 15.74 -8.67
C PHE A 69 -10.55 15.17 -8.49
N TYR A 70 -9.68 15.31 -9.48
CA TYR A 70 -8.29 14.88 -9.35
C TYR A 70 -7.53 15.68 -8.27
N ALA A 71 -7.76 17.00 -8.20
CA ALA A 71 -7.17 17.82 -7.13
C ALA A 71 -7.62 17.36 -5.74
N LEU A 72 -8.91 17.04 -5.55
CA LEU A 72 -9.43 16.47 -4.31
C LEU A 72 -8.79 15.11 -4.01
N GLY A 73 -8.63 14.25 -5.00
CA GLY A 73 -7.97 12.96 -4.86
C GLY A 73 -6.51 13.09 -4.42
N VAL A 74 -5.77 14.04 -4.99
CA VAL A 74 -4.37 14.34 -4.62
C VAL A 74 -4.30 14.88 -3.19
N LEU A 75 -5.19 15.80 -2.82
CA LEU A 75 -5.25 16.34 -1.45
C LEU A 75 -5.58 15.24 -0.43
N ALA A 76 -6.52 14.35 -0.74
CA ALA A 76 -6.84 13.21 0.10
C ALA A 76 -5.65 12.25 0.25
N THR A 77 -4.93 11.97 -0.85
CA THR A 77 -3.72 11.15 -0.85
C THR A 77 -2.61 11.77 0.00
N PHE A 78 -2.37 13.07 -0.15
CA PHE A 78 -1.42 13.79 0.68
C PHE A 78 -1.82 13.75 2.15
N GLY A 79 -3.11 13.96 2.44
CA GLY A 79 -3.66 13.95 3.80
C GLY A 79 -3.46 12.60 4.49
N TYR A 80 -3.84 11.48 3.86
CA TYR A 80 -3.68 10.17 4.49
C TYR A 80 -2.21 9.80 4.67
N ASN A 81 -1.33 10.11 3.70
CA ASN A 81 0.11 9.88 3.85
C ASN A 81 0.68 10.67 5.03
N ARG A 82 0.28 11.92 5.21
CA ARG A 82 0.72 12.76 6.33
C ARG A 82 0.26 12.22 7.68
N LEU A 83 -1.01 11.81 7.77
CA LEU A 83 -1.56 11.19 8.97
C LEU A 83 -0.87 9.86 9.28
N MET A 84 -0.59 9.05 8.26
CA MET A 84 0.06 7.77 8.43
C MET A 84 1.48 7.87 8.99
N VAL A 85 2.22 8.91 8.60
CA VAL A 85 3.53 9.21 9.21
C VAL A 85 3.39 9.46 10.72
N ASN A 86 2.41 10.24 11.13
CA ASN A 86 2.18 10.54 12.56
C ASN A 86 1.79 9.29 13.35
N VAL A 87 0.87 8.48 12.81
CA VAL A 87 0.44 7.21 13.43
C VAL A 87 1.63 6.24 13.56
N THR A 88 2.41 6.10 12.49
CA THR A 88 3.60 5.22 12.49
C THR A 88 4.62 5.66 13.53
N GLN A 89 4.96 6.94 13.58
CA GLN A 89 5.94 7.47 14.56
C GLN A 89 5.44 7.31 16.01
N GLY A 90 4.14 7.53 16.26
CA GLY A 90 3.54 7.31 17.57
C GLY A 90 3.62 5.85 18.01
N THR A 91 3.24 4.93 17.13
CA THR A 91 3.28 3.48 17.39
C THR A 91 4.71 3.00 17.65
N LEU A 92 5.66 3.42 16.82
CA LEU A 92 7.08 3.03 16.98
C LEU A 92 7.70 3.57 18.28
N ARG A 93 7.35 4.80 18.67
CA ARG A 93 7.80 5.35 19.93
C ARG A 93 7.31 4.52 21.11
N ASN A 94 6.04 4.13 21.12
CA ASN A 94 5.48 3.29 22.18
C ASN A 94 6.16 1.91 22.18
N LEU A 95 6.31 1.29 21.02
CA LEU A 95 6.97 0.00 20.87
C LEU A 95 8.41 0.02 21.39
N ARG A 96 9.18 1.06 21.05
CA ARG A 96 10.57 1.21 21.55
C ARG A 96 10.62 1.38 23.07
N ASN A 97 9.69 2.15 23.64
CA ASN A 97 9.62 2.35 25.07
C ASN A 97 9.24 1.04 25.79
N ASP A 98 8.29 0.28 25.24
CA ASP A 98 7.86 -1.00 25.81
C ASP A 98 8.96 -2.04 25.74
N LEU A 99 9.67 -2.13 24.60
CA LEU A 99 10.84 -3.00 24.45
C LEU A 99 11.95 -2.63 25.44
N PHE A 100 12.26 -1.34 25.58
CA PHE A 100 13.26 -0.88 26.52
C PHE A 100 12.88 -1.23 27.96
N SER A 101 11.65 -0.93 28.37
CA SER A 101 11.15 -1.27 29.71
C SER A 101 11.10 -2.77 29.97
N HIS A 102 10.90 -3.57 28.91
CA HIS A 102 10.95 -5.02 29.03
C HIS A 102 12.40 -5.51 29.20
N MET A 103 13.33 -4.97 28.44
CA MET A 103 14.76 -5.30 28.55
C MET A 103 15.32 -4.97 29.96
N GLU A 104 14.93 -3.82 30.54
CA GLU A 104 15.35 -3.48 31.92
C GLU A 104 14.90 -4.47 32.99
N LYS A 105 13.80 -5.20 32.74
CA LYS A 105 13.26 -6.19 33.68
C LYS A 105 13.84 -7.60 33.49
N LEU A 106 14.62 -7.81 32.44
CA LEU A 106 15.23 -9.12 32.18
C LEU A 106 16.39 -9.38 33.18
N PRO A 107 16.52 -10.63 33.67
CA PRO A 107 17.64 -10.99 34.55
C PRO A 107 18.97 -10.91 33.79
N VAL A 108 20.04 -10.52 34.48
CA VAL A 108 21.40 -10.41 33.92
C VAL A 108 21.84 -11.70 33.20
N LYS A 109 21.42 -12.86 33.71
CA LYS A 109 21.67 -14.15 33.07
C LYS A 109 21.19 -14.24 31.63
N TYR A 110 20.14 -13.51 31.24
CA TYR A 110 19.66 -13.48 29.87
C TYR A 110 20.70 -12.83 28.93
N PHE A 111 21.32 -11.75 29.37
CA PHE A 111 22.34 -11.05 28.59
C PHE A 111 23.65 -11.81 28.52
N ASP A 112 23.94 -12.67 29.51
CA ASP A 112 25.13 -13.55 29.49
C ASP A 112 24.97 -14.75 28.55
N THR A 113 23.71 -15.16 28.28
CA THR A 113 23.40 -16.35 27.48
C THR A 113 23.03 -16.03 26.01
N HIS A 114 22.76 -14.78 25.69
CA HIS A 114 22.40 -14.35 24.32
C HIS A 114 23.45 -13.38 23.78
N ALA A 115 23.73 -13.50 22.48
CA ALA A 115 24.67 -12.59 21.84
C ALA A 115 24.10 -11.15 21.84
N HIS A 116 24.90 -10.19 22.29
CA HIS A 116 24.48 -8.78 22.33
C HIS A 116 24.10 -8.25 20.96
N GLY A 117 24.71 -8.76 19.88
CA GLY A 117 24.40 -8.45 18.51
C GLY A 117 22.97 -8.84 18.11
N ASP A 118 22.48 -10.01 18.56
CA ASP A 118 21.14 -10.48 18.26
C ASP A 118 20.07 -9.59 18.93
N ILE A 119 20.30 -9.24 20.20
CA ILE A 119 19.41 -8.35 20.96
C ILE A 119 19.36 -6.98 20.28
N MET A 120 20.50 -6.45 19.86
CA MET A 120 20.58 -5.16 19.18
C MET A 120 19.96 -5.21 17.77
N SER A 121 20.07 -6.33 17.07
CA SER A 121 19.43 -6.56 15.77
C SER A 121 17.90 -6.47 15.87
N VAL A 122 17.29 -7.09 16.89
CA VAL A 122 15.84 -6.96 17.14
C VAL A 122 15.46 -5.50 17.37
N TYR A 123 16.23 -4.78 18.17
CA TYR A 123 15.95 -3.38 18.50
C TYR A 123 16.10 -2.41 17.32
N THR A 124 16.98 -2.72 16.37
CA THR A 124 17.24 -1.86 15.21
C THR A 124 16.52 -2.36 13.96
N ASN A 125 16.81 -3.59 13.50
CA ASN A 125 16.34 -4.11 12.21
C ASN A 125 14.86 -4.49 12.23
N ASP A 126 14.41 -5.17 13.29
CA ASP A 126 13.01 -5.62 13.37
C ASP A 126 12.06 -4.44 13.55
N ILE A 127 12.47 -3.43 14.34
CA ILE A 127 11.67 -2.19 14.48
C ILE A 127 11.60 -1.43 13.16
N ASP A 128 12.67 -1.37 12.37
CA ASP A 128 12.64 -0.71 11.06
C ASP A 128 11.78 -1.48 10.05
N THR A 129 11.81 -2.81 10.09
CA THR A 129 10.91 -3.66 9.30
C THR A 129 9.45 -3.45 9.68
N LEU A 130 9.13 -3.37 10.97
CA LEU A 130 7.80 -3.02 11.46
C LEU A 130 7.37 -1.61 11.02
N ARG A 131 8.29 -0.64 11.06
CA ARG A 131 8.04 0.70 10.55
C ARG A 131 7.63 0.67 9.08
N GLN A 132 8.35 -0.05 8.24
CA GLN A 132 8.04 -0.19 6.82
C GLN A 132 6.69 -0.89 6.61
N MET A 133 6.41 -1.94 7.37
CA MET A 133 5.13 -2.65 7.31
C MET A 133 3.95 -1.73 7.67
N ILE A 134 4.03 -1.00 8.77
CA ILE A 134 2.96 -0.12 9.25
C ILE A 134 2.79 1.08 8.32
N SER A 135 3.88 1.73 7.90
CA SER A 135 3.80 2.98 7.12
C SER A 135 3.47 2.78 5.65
N GLN A 136 3.83 1.63 5.07
CA GLN A 136 3.68 1.39 3.63
C GLN A 136 2.75 0.22 3.31
N SER A 137 2.98 -0.95 3.93
CA SER A 137 2.26 -2.17 3.53
C SER A 137 0.79 -2.13 3.93
N MET A 138 0.46 -1.65 5.13
CA MET A 138 -0.93 -1.57 5.59
C MET A 138 -1.79 -0.59 4.79
N PRO A 139 -1.39 0.68 4.56
CA PRO A 139 -2.13 1.58 3.69
C PRO A 139 -2.23 1.08 2.26
N GLN A 140 -1.17 0.44 1.73
CA GLN A 140 -1.17 -0.10 0.38
C GLN A 140 -2.16 -1.25 0.22
N LEU A 141 -2.26 -2.17 1.19
CA LEU A 141 -3.26 -3.24 1.19
C LEU A 141 -4.69 -2.69 1.19
N LEU A 142 -4.99 -1.72 2.04
CA LEU A 142 -6.29 -1.06 2.09
C LEU A 142 -6.62 -0.35 0.77
N ASN A 143 -5.68 0.44 0.27
CA ASN A 143 -5.84 1.15 -0.99
C ASN A 143 -6.09 0.18 -2.16
N SER A 144 -5.30 -0.89 -2.28
CA SER A 144 -5.46 -1.90 -3.32
C SER A 144 -6.78 -2.64 -3.21
N GLY A 145 -7.19 -3.03 -2.01
CA GLY A 145 -8.47 -3.70 -1.79
C GLY A 145 -9.67 -2.85 -2.21
N ILE A 146 -9.69 -1.59 -1.77
CA ILE A 146 -10.76 -0.65 -2.12
C ILE A 146 -10.75 -0.36 -3.62
N THR A 147 -9.56 -0.20 -4.22
CA THR A 147 -9.41 0.04 -5.66
C THR A 147 -9.95 -1.13 -6.48
N ILE A 148 -9.61 -2.37 -6.14
CA ILE A 148 -10.09 -3.56 -6.84
C ILE A 148 -11.62 -3.63 -6.81
N ILE A 149 -12.22 -3.44 -5.63
CA ILE A 149 -13.68 -3.44 -5.47
C ILE A 149 -14.32 -2.32 -6.30
N SER A 150 -13.79 -1.10 -6.21
CA SER A 150 -14.33 0.07 -6.90
C SER A 150 -14.23 -0.07 -8.43
N VAL A 151 -13.10 -0.56 -8.94
CA VAL A 151 -12.91 -0.81 -10.38
C VAL A 151 -13.83 -1.92 -10.86
N PHE A 152 -13.96 -3.01 -10.09
CA PHE A 152 -14.85 -4.11 -10.45
C PHE A 152 -16.32 -3.67 -10.55
N VAL A 153 -16.80 -2.92 -9.57
CA VAL A 153 -18.15 -2.33 -9.58
C VAL A 153 -18.33 -1.39 -10.79
N SER A 154 -17.33 -0.54 -11.04
CA SER A 154 -17.38 0.38 -12.19
C SER A 154 -17.43 -0.36 -13.53
N MET A 155 -16.69 -1.45 -13.69
CA MET A 155 -16.72 -2.27 -14.90
C MET A 155 -18.06 -2.95 -15.12
N LEU A 156 -18.71 -3.44 -14.05
CA LEU A 156 -20.05 -4.02 -14.13
C LEU A 156 -21.10 -2.99 -14.60
N ILE A 157 -20.99 -1.75 -14.14
CA ILE A 157 -21.90 -0.66 -14.53
C ILE A 157 -21.68 -0.24 -16.00
N LEU A 158 -20.42 -0.24 -16.46
CA LEU A 158 -20.11 0.20 -17.81
C LEU A 158 -20.47 -0.83 -18.87
N SER A 159 -20.07 -2.09 -18.70
CA SER A 159 -20.42 -3.18 -19.64
C SER A 159 -20.12 -4.56 -19.06
N ILE A 160 -21.16 -5.39 -18.97
CA ILE A 160 -21.05 -6.79 -18.50
C ILE A 160 -20.13 -7.65 -19.39
N PRO A 161 -20.22 -7.61 -20.74
CA PRO A 161 -19.38 -8.47 -21.57
C PRO A 161 -17.89 -8.17 -21.44
N LEU A 162 -17.53 -6.88 -21.29
CA LEU A 162 -16.13 -6.48 -21.09
C LEU A 162 -15.60 -6.96 -19.74
N THR A 163 -16.45 -6.94 -18.71
CA THR A 163 -16.10 -7.44 -17.37
C THR A 163 -15.78 -8.93 -17.39
N VAL A 164 -16.58 -9.74 -18.14
CA VAL A 164 -16.31 -11.19 -18.27
C VAL A 164 -14.97 -11.45 -18.93
N VAL A 165 -14.67 -10.76 -20.04
CA VAL A 165 -13.37 -10.89 -20.74
C VAL A 165 -12.22 -10.52 -19.80
N THR A 166 -12.34 -9.43 -19.07
CA THR A 166 -11.32 -8.98 -18.12
C THR A 166 -11.11 -9.98 -16.98
N MET A 167 -12.17 -10.57 -16.44
CA MET A 167 -12.08 -11.59 -15.39
C MET A 167 -11.37 -12.87 -15.88
N ILE A 168 -11.62 -13.29 -17.12
CA ILE A 168 -10.91 -14.43 -17.73
C ILE A 168 -9.42 -14.11 -17.85
N MET A 169 -9.06 -12.91 -18.34
CA MET A 169 -7.67 -12.49 -18.48
C MET A 169 -6.95 -12.41 -17.12
N VAL A 170 -7.59 -11.86 -16.11
CA VAL A 170 -7.05 -11.82 -14.74
C VAL A 170 -6.86 -13.24 -14.18
N GLY A 171 -7.80 -14.15 -14.43
CA GLY A 171 -7.67 -15.56 -14.03
C GLY A 171 -6.45 -16.24 -14.67
N ILE A 172 -6.25 -16.06 -15.96
CA ILE A 172 -5.08 -16.56 -16.70
C ILE A 172 -3.78 -15.96 -16.11
N MET A 173 -3.76 -14.64 -15.88
CA MET A 173 -2.61 -13.94 -15.32
C MET A 173 -2.24 -14.48 -13.93
N VAL A 174 -3.20 -14.68 -13.04
CA VAL A 174 -2.98 -15.24 -11.71
C VAL A 174 -2.47 -16.67 -11.77
N PHE A 175 -3.03 -17.50 -12.68
CA PHE A 175 -2.57 -18.86 -12.90
C PHE A 175 -1.12 -18.91 -13.38
N CYS A 176 -0.76 -18.11 -14.37
CA CYS A 176 0.61 -18.00 -14.89
C CYS A 176 1.57 -17.48 -13.80
N SER A 177 1.16 -16.48 -13.04
CA SER A 177 1.98 -15.91 -11.96
C SER A 177 2.25 -16.93 -10.85
N LYS A 178 1.26 -17.71 -10.44
CA LYS A 178 1.45 -18.80 -9.44
C LYS A 178 2.44 -19.85 -9.94
N LYS A 179 2.34 -20.25 -11.20
CA LYS A 179 3.25 -21.24 -11.80
C LYS A 179 4.68 -20.68 -11.87
N SER A 180 4.84 -19.43 -12.32
CA SER A 180 6.16 -18.78 -12.39
C SER A 180 6.77 -18.55 -10.99
N ALA A 181 5.99 -18.13 -10.02
CA ALA A 181 6.47 -17.91 -8.64
C ALA A 181 6.93 -19.21 -7.99
N GLY A 182 6.22 -20.32 -8.20
CA GLY A 182 6.63 -21.63 -7.69
C GLY A 182 7.96 -22.10 -8.29
N GLN A 183 8.18 -21.90 -9.58
CA GLN A 183 9.45 -22.22 -10.25
C GLN A 183 10.58 -21.29 -9.80
N SER A 184 10.33 -19.97 -9.75
CA SER A 184 11.33 -18.98 -9.32
C SER A 184 11.78 -19.23 -7.89
N GLY A 185 10.87 -19.57 -6.96
CA GLY A 185 11.21 -19.91 -5.58
C GLY A 185 12.15 -21.11 -5.46
N ALA A 186 11.93 -22.16 -6.28
CA ALA A 186 12.82 -23.32 -6.31
C ALA A 186 14.21 -22.99 -6.88
N TYR A 187 14.29 -22.13 -7.90
CA TYR A 187 15.58 -21.66 -8.43
C TYR A 187 16.30 -20.73 -7.46
N PHE A 188 15.59 -19.86 -6.75
CA PHE A 188 16.17 -18.96 -5.74
C PHE A 188 16.78 -19.76 -4.58
N ALA A 189 16.08 -20.79 -4.09
CA ALA A 189 16.61 -21.69 -3.04
C ALA A 189 17.85 -22.44 -3.51
N LYS A 190 17.88 -22.93 -4.77
CA LYS A 190 19.09 -23.54 -5.35
C LYS A 190 20.25 -22.57 -5.48
N GLN A 191 19.99 -21.31 -5.88
CA GLN A 191 21.01 -20.28 -5.99
C GLN A 191 21.60 -19.90 -4.61
N GLN A 192 20.76 -19.75 -3.59
CA GLN A 192 21.26 -19.50 -2.23
C GLN A 192 22.10 -20.64 -1.69
N ASN A 193 21.70 -21.90 -1.89
CA ASN A 193 22.50 -23.05 -1.48
C ASN A 193 23.84 -23.13 -2.24
N CYS A 194 23.87 -22.75 -3.52
CA CYS A 194 25.10 -22.70 -4.30
C CYS A 194 26.06 -21.59 -3.82
N LEU A 195 25.53 -20.42 -3.47
CA LEU A 195 26.32 -19.33 -2.89
C LEU A 195 26.87 -19.65 -1.51
N LEU A 196 26.10 -20.36 -0.66
CA LEU A 196 26.56 -20.81 0.65
C LEU A 196 27.73 -21.81 0.51
N TYR A 197 27.62 -22.76 -0.43
CA TYR A 197 28.68 -23.74 -0.70
C TYR A 197 29.95 -23.05 -1.23
N THR A 198 29.82 -22.05 -2.10
CA THR A 198 30.98 -21.31 -2.64
C THR A 198 31.66 -20.44 -1.58
N SER A 199 30.91 -19.95 -0.59
CA SER A 199 31.47 -19.17 0.54
C SER A 199 32.23 -20.09 1.52
N ASP A 200 31.71 -21.29 1.80
CA ASP A 200 32.35 -22.28 2.67
C ASP A 200 33.70 -22.76 2.05
N ASP A 201 33.71 -23.05 0.73
CA ASP A 201 34.97 -23.44 0.01
C ASP A 201 36.00 -22.28 -0.05
N ALA A 202 35.57 -21.03 -0.01
CA ALA A 202 36.47 -19.88 -0.01
C ALA A 202 37.11 -19.66 1.38
N ASP A 203 36.39 -19.92 2.44
CA ASP A 203 36.94 -19.84 3.83
C ASP A 203 37.92 -20.96 4.14
N ASP A 204 37.71 -22.17 3.59
CA ASP A 204 38.64 -23.30 3.70
C ASP A 204 39.98 -23.10 2.94
N LEU A 205 40.00 -22.20 1.93
CA LEU A 205 41.17 -21.88 1.17
C LEU A 205 42.04 -20.77 1.81
N ILE A 206 41.53 -20.06 2.80
CA ILE A 206 42.20 -18.92 3.49
C ILE A 206 42.71 -19.34 4.89
N GLY A 207 42.32 -20.48 5.43
CA GLY A 207 42.81 -21.08 6.69
C GLY A 207 43.95 -22.02 6.43
#